data_c5949033061da4a3b621c65685b0063c
#
_entry.id   c5949033061da4a3b621c65685b0063c
#
_cell.length_a   1.000
_cell.length_b   1.000
_cell.length_c   1.000
_cell.angle_alpha   90.00
_cell.angle_beta   90.00
_cell.angle_gamma   90.00
#
_symmetry.space_group_name_H-M   'P 1'
#
loop_
_entity.id
_entity.type
_entity.pdbx_description
1 polymer ?
#
loop_
_entity_poly.entity_id
_entity_poly.type
_entity_poly.pdbx_seq_one_letter_code
_entity_poly.pdbx_strand_id
1 'polypeptide(L)'
;MTDTTSRSEVATFEELQVRGAVRDRKRTLLPDPAPAEVKYHVVSVDDHVLEPPTLFEGRLPARLVDQAPKIVRNEPRGDFWEIEGVLEGMGDWNGASGRPMNEWSTEPLQYDELRRGVWDPKERLRDMDLAGIIASVCFPSGIWGFAGQKFMRMKDRDLGLACMRAYNDWVVDEWSATDPSRLISFQVPWYHDMEIAAQEVERNAARGVKCVTFSENPEKIGMPSLYSNYWEPFFRACEETGTVINLHVGSSSQISKPSKDSPEEASLALFGANSMLASIDWLYAQIPVRFPKLKIVYSESGIGFLPMLLDRLEHIQMYREYELLQFSWTDKELAPVDVFRRNFWFSTFWDPIAFGVIESIGAQRVLLEVDYPHPDSIWPDVQGRCDRQLSGLSKPIIDAVTHGNAAALFRIPVENLIR
;
A
#
# COMPACT_ATOMS: atom_id res chain seq x y z
N MET A 1 -25.86 2.84 -28.41
CA MET A 1 -25.50 3.08 -27.00
C MET A 1 -25.43 1.73 -26.34
N THR A 2 -24.26 1.12 -26.36
CA THR A 2 -24.00 -0.17 -25.76
C THR A 2 -23.48 0.11 -24.36
N ASP A 3 -24.23 -0.36 -23.39
CA ASP A 3 -23.95 -0.32 -21.96
C ASP A 3 -22.65 -1.13 -21.69
N THR A 4 -21.55 -0.43 -21.50
CA THR A 4 -20.28 -1.02 -21.04
C THR A 4 -20.16 -0.82 -19.54
N THR A 5 -21.06 -1.44 -18.76
CA THR A 5 -20.77 -1.73 -17.37
C THR A 5 -19.62 -2.73 -17.36
N SER A 6 -18.42 -2.25 -17.00
CA SER A 6 -17.28 -3.10 -16.70
C SER A 6 -17.68 -4.00 -15.53
N ARG A 7 -18.10 -5.21 -15.82
CA ARG A 7 -18.11 -6.29 -14.83
C ARG A 7 -16.66 -6.48 -14.39
N SER A 8 -16.33 -6.09 -13.17
CA SER A 8 -15.28 -6.78 -12.44
C SER A 8 -15.71 -8.24 -12.42
N GLU A 9 -15.02 -9.10 -13.12
CA GLU A 9 -15.33 -10.53 -13.14
C GLU A 9 -14.96 -11.13 -11.78
N VAL A 10 -15.86 -10.97 -10.84
CA VAL A 10 -15.85 -11.80 -9.64
C VAL A 10 -16.49 -13.10 -10.06
N ALA A 11 -15.67 -14.14 -10.25
CA ALA A 11 -16.15 -15.44 -10.67
C ALA A 11 -16.97 -16.07 -9.54
N THR A 12 -18.15 -16.55 -9.87
CA THR A 12 -18.97 -17.38 -8.95
C THR A 12 -18.25 -18.72 -8.68
N PHE A 13 -18.63 -19.40 -7.61
CA PHE A 13 -18.11 -20.73 -7.30
C PHE A 13 -18.24 -21.72 -8.48
N GLU A 14 -19.34 -21.63 -9.23
CA GLU A 14 -19.57 -22.44 -10.45
C GLU A 14 -18.62 -22.02 -11.59
N GLU A 15 -18.38 -20.74 -11.77
CA GLU A 15 -17.44 -20.23 -12.79
C GLU A 15 -15.99 -20.59 -12.46
N LEU A 16 -15.62 -20.61 -11.16
CA LEU A 16 -14.31 -21.11 -10.71
C LEU A 16 -14.19 -22.64 -10.92
N GLN A 17 -15.28 -23.38 -10.80
CA GLN A 17 -15.31 -24.81 -11.11
C GLN A 17 -15.06 -25.09 -12.61
N VAL A 18 -15.47 -24.20 -13.49
CA VAL A 18 -15.32 -24.34 -14.95
C VAL A 18 -13.93 -23.93 -15.46
N ARG A 19 -13.23 -23.03 -14.76
CA ARG A 19 -11.97 -22.41 -15.21
C ARG A 19 -10.72 -23.28 -15.10
N GLY A 20 -10.76 -24.49 -14.62
CA GLY A 20 -9.57 -25.33 -14.71
C GLY A 20 -9.58 -26.58 -13.87
N ALA A 21 -9.02 -27.63 -14.44
CA ALA A 21 -8.58 -28.79 -13.68
C ALA A 21 -7.66 -28.30 -12.57
N VAL A 22 -7.98 -28.73 -11.34
CA VAL A 22 -7.07 -28.55 -10.20
C VAL A 22 -5.72 -29.12 -10.62
N ARG A 23 -4.74 -28.25 -10.81
CA ARG A 23 -3.36 -28.70 -11.06
C ARG A 23 -2.89 -29.39 -9.79
N ASP A 24 -2.27 -30.53 -9.95
CA ASP A 24 -1.51 -31.16 -8.86
C ASP A 24 -0.33 -30.24 -8.52
N ARG A 25 -0.58 -29.27 -7.62
CA ARG A 25 0.39 -28.22 -7.28
C ARG A 25 1.23 -28.70 -6.11
N LYS A 26 2.52 -28.61 -6.29
CA LYS A 26 3.42 -28.63 -5.15
C LYS A 26 3.22 -27.35 -4.34
N ARG A 27 3.00 -27.53 -3.04
CA ARG A 27 2.79 -26.45 -2.07
C ARG A 27 3.87 -26.56 -1.02
N THR A 28 5.06 -26.09 -1.41
CA THR A 28 6.26 -26.21 -0.60
C THR A 28 6.49 -24.93 0.16
N LEU A 29 6.62 -25.01 1.48
CA LEU A 29 7.23 -23.96 2.26
C LEU A 29 8.75 -24.20 2.31
N LEU A 30 9.50 -23.18 1.94
CA LEU A 30 10.96 -23.19 2.10
C LEU A 30 11.31 -23.19 3.59
N PRO A 31 12.43 -23.82 3.97
CA PRO A 31 12.92 -23.72 5.34
C PRO A 31 13.22 -22.26 5.69
N ASP A 32 13.22 -21.96 6.99
CA ASP A 32 13.62 -20.63 7.45
C ASP A 32 15.00 -20.26 6.90
N PRO A 33 15.18 -19.03 6.42
CA PRO A 33 16.52 -18.56 6.09
C PRO A 33 17.38 -18.49 7.35
N ALA A 34 18.68 -18.63 7.19
CA ALA A 34 19.59 -18.29 8.29
C ALA A 34 19.43 -16.81 8.65
N PRO A 35 19.49 -16.43 9.93
CA PRO A 35 19.46 -15.02 10.33
C PRO A 35 20.53 -14.22 9.59
N ALA A 36 20.13 -13.10 8.99
CA ALA A 36 21.06 -12.24 8.27
C ALA A 36 22.01 -11.52 9.25
N GLU A 37 23.27 -11.33 8.85
CA GLU A 37 24.13 -10.34 9.50
C GLU A 37 23.56 -8.94 9.20
N VAL A 38 23.14 -8.22 10.23
CA VAL A 38 22.47 -6.93 10.09
C VAL A 38 23.50 -5.83 9.85
N LYS A 39 23.66 -5.43 8.62
CA LYS A 39 24.45 -4.27 8.19
C LYS A 39 23.58 -3.01 8.04
N TYR A 40 22.34 -3.19 7.64
CA TYR A 40 21.35 -2.14 7.43
C TYR A 40 20.14 -2.39 8.32
N HIS A 41 19.83 -1.43 9.20
CA HIS A 41 18.57 -1.45 9.94
C HIS A 41 17.47 -0.92 9.02
N VAL A 42 16.47 -1.74 8.72
CA VAL A 42 15.44 -1.41 7.74
C VAL A 42 14.10 -1.18 8.41
N VAL A 43 13.48 -0.03 8.13
CA VAL A 43 12.05 0.17 8.31
C VAL A 43 11.39 0.00 6.95
N SER A 44 10.64 -1.07 6.76
CA SER A 44 9.85 -1.27 5.56
C SER A 44 8.58 -0.43 5.62
N VAL A 45 8.35 0.42 4.61
CA VAL A 45 7.17 1.29 4.58
C VAL A 45 6.05 0.73 3.70
N ASP A 46 6.31 -0.38 3.06
CA ASP A 46 5.38 -1.13 2.25
C ASP A 46 5.58 -2.63 2.47
N ASP A 47 4.72 -3.18 3.27
CA ASP A 47 4.50 -4.61 3.45
C ASP A 47 2.99 -4.85 3.46
N HIS A 48 2.59 -6.11 3.40
CA HIS A 48 1.19 -6.49 3.40
C HIS A 48 0.89 -7.50 4.50
N VAL A 49 -0.37 -7.49 4.96
CA VAL A 49 -0.88 -8.50 5.85
C VAL A 49 -2.09 -9.17 5.20
N LEU A 50 -2.14 -10.49 5.24
CA LEU A 50 -3.33 -11.24 4.89
C LEU A 50 -4.20 -11.35 6.14
N GLU A 51 -5.42 -10.86 6.03
CA GLU A 51 -6.36 -10.83 7.15
C GLU A 51 -6.72 -12.25 7.59
N PRO A 52 -6.73 -12.55 8.91
CA PRO A 52 -7.01 -13.89 9.40
C PRO A 52 -8.49 -14.26 9.20
N PRO A 53 -8.83 -15.56 9.16
CA PRO A 53 -10.21 -16.03 9.05
C PRO A 53 -11.15 -15.45 10.12
N THR A 54 -10.62 -15.08 11.26
CA THR A 54 -11.33 -14.54 12.42
C THR A 54 -11.55 -13.04 12.41
N LEU A 55 -11.16 -12.34 11.32
CA LEU A 55 -11.18 -10.87 11.21
C LEU A 55 -12.50 -10.25 11.73
N PHE A 56 -13.65 -10.82 11.36
CA PHE A 56 -14.96 -10.25 11.68
C PHE A 56 -15.61 -10.83 12.94
N GLU A 57 -15.01 -11.86 13.57
CA GLU A 57 -15.54 -12.50 14.74
C GLU A 57 -15.63 -11.52 15.93
N GLY A 58 -16.84 -11.37 16.47
CA GLY A 58 -17.10 -10.49 17.62
C GLY A 58 -16.98 -8.97 17.34
N ARG A 59 -16.75 -8.55 16.11
CA ARG A 59 -16.55 -7.12 15.75
C ARG A 59 -17.71 -6.48 15.02
N LEU A 60 -18.66 -7.29 14.52
CA LEU A 60 -19.82 -6.74 13.84
C LEU A 60 -21.00 -6.51 14.80
N PRO A 61 -21.84 -5.50 14.53
CA PRO A 61 -23.11 -5.35 15.23
C PRO A 61 -23.98 -6.60 15.12
N ALA A 62 -24.71 -6.95 16.19
CA ALA A 62 -25.50 -8.19 16.28
C ALA A 62 -26.43 -8.43 15.07
N ARG A 63 -27.00 -7.36 14.49
CA ARG A 63 -27.88 -7.43 13.29
C ARG A 63 -27.18 -7.81 12.00
N LEU A 64 -25.83 -7.76 11.96
CA LEU A 64 -25.02 -8.03 10.77
C LEU A 64 -24.14 -9.28 10.89
N VAL A 65 -24.10 -9.92 12.05
CA VAL A 65 -23.22 -11.06 12.31
C VAL A 65 -23.46 -12.22 11.34
N ASP A 66 -24.72 -12.52 11.00
CA ASP A 66 -25.06 -13.61 10.07
C ASP A 66 -24.66 -13.30 8.61
N GLN A 67 -24.38 -12.05 8.31
CA GLN A 67 -23.95 -11.57 6.99
C GLN A 67 -22.43 -11.33 6.91
N ALA A 68 -21.72 -11.59 8.01
CA ALA A 68 -20.27 -11.37 8.08
C ALA A 68 -19.55 -12.13 6.95
N PRO A 69 -18.59 -11.50 6.28
CA PRO A 69 -17.67 -12.24 5.41
C PRO A 69 -16.96 -13.35 6.22
N LYS A 70 -16.78 -14.50 5.61
CA LYS A 70 -16.17 -15.67 6.25
C LYS A 70 -15.32 -16.46 5.29
N ILE A 71 -14.37 -17.22 5.81
CA ILE A 71 -13.59 -18.15 5.01
C ILE A 71 -14.38 -19.43 4.77
N VAL A 72 -14.43 -19.83 3.50
CA VAL A 72 -14.96 -21.12 3.04
C VAL A 72 -13.82 -21.91 2.41
N ARG A 73 -13.50 -23.07 3.01
CA ARG A 73 -12.49 -23.98 2.46
C ARG A 73 -13.13 -24.86 1.39
N ASN A 74 -12.52 -24.86 0.22
CA ASN A 74 -12.90 -25.72 -0.90
C ASN A 74 -11.73 -26.63 -1.26
N GLU A 75 -11.78 -27.87 -0.79
CA GLU A 75 -10.80 -28.89 -1.13
C GLU A 75 -10.98 -29.36 -2.58
N PRO A 76 -9.92 -29.45 -3.39
CA PRO A 76 -8.50 -29.14 -3.12
C PRO A 76 -8.10 -27.72 -3.61
N ARG A 77 -9.02 -26.78 -3.79
CA ARG A 77 -8.80 -25.50 -4.46
C ARG A 77 -8.17 -24.43 -3.59
N GLY A 78 -8.47 -24.41 -2.28
CA GLY A 78 -7.95 -23.41 -1.37
C GLY A 78 -9.02 -22.79 -0.47
N ASP A 79 -8.66 -21.71 0.20
CA ASP A 79 -9.54 -20.92 1.04
C ASP A 79 -10.04 -19.69 0.28
N PHE A 80 -11.32 -19.38 0.48
CA PHE A 80 -12.03 -18.29 -0.19
C PHE A 80 -12.74 -17.43 0.84
N TRP A 81 -12.68 -16.12 0.70
CA TRP A 81 -13.62 -15.24 1.38
C TRP A 81 -14.98 -15.30 0.68
N GLU A 82 -16.02 -15.68 1.41
CA GLU A 82 -17.40 -15.50 0.99
C GLU A 82 -17.89 -14.12 1.43
N ILE A 83 -18.13 -13.22 0.48
CA ILE A 83 -18.54 -11.84 0.69
C ILE A 83 -19.85 -11.61 -0.06
N GLU A 84 -20.96 -11.40 0.64
CA GLU A 84 -22.31 -11.22 0.05
C GLU A 84 -22.68 -12.33 -0.96
N GLY A 85 -22.31 -13.59 -0.65
CA GLY A 85 -22.56 -14.77 -1.48
C GLY A 85 -21.63 -14.93 -2.68
N VAL A 86 -20.57 -14.12 -2.77
CA VAL A 86 -19.52 -14.23 -3.80
C VAL A 86 -18.26 -14.77 -3.16
N LEU A 87 -17.60 -15.72 -3.84
CA LEU A 87 -16.34 -16.30 -3.38
C LEU A 87 -15.16 -15.57 -4.03
N GLU A 88 -14.23 -15.09 -3.19
CA GLU A 88 -12.99 -14.49 -3.61
C GLU A 88 -11.81 -15.27 -3.05
N GLY A 89 -11.01 -15.84 -3.96
CA GLY A 89 -9.86 -16.66 -3.59
C GLY A 89 -8.68 -15.80 -3.14
N MET A 90 -7.95 -16.30 -2.16
CA MET A 90 -6.68 -15.72 -1.73
C MET A 90 -5.61 -16.16 -2.72
N GLY A 91 -5.42 -15.39 -3.79
CA GLY A 91 -4.39 -15.69 -4.79
C GLY A 91 -3.00 -15.80 -4.16
N ASP A 92 -2.22 -16.71 -4.71
CA ASP A 92 -0.85 -17.04 -4.28
C ASP A 92 0.07 -15.81 -4.14
N TRP A 93 -0.12 -14.81 -4.98
CA TRP A 93 0.65 -13.58 -4.96
C TRP A 93 0.54 -12.77 -3.63
N ASN A 94 -0.56 -12.93 -2.86
CA ASN A 94 -0.67 -12.33 -1.52
C ASN A 94 0.23 -13.02 -0.47
N GLY A 95 0.93 -14.08 -0.81
CA GLY A 95 1.74 -14.85 0.14
C GLY A 95 2.88 -15.62 -0.53
N ALA A 96 3.55 -15.01 -1.50
CA ALA A 96 4.63 -15.63 -2.28
C ALA A 96 5.92 -15.84 -1.47
N SER A 97 6.20 -14.96 -0.51
CA SER A 97 7.40 -15.04 0.33
C SER A 97 7.49 -16.37 1.10
N GLY A 98 8.67 -16.97 1.08
CA GLY A 98 8.92 -18.29 1.69
C GLY A 98 8.46 -19.48 0.85
N ARG A 99 8.12 -19.27 -0.44
CA ARG A 99 7.75 -20.31 -1.39
C ARG A 99 8.67 -20.31 -2.61
N PRO A 100 8.90 -21.46 -3.25
CA PRO A 100 9.67 -21.51 -4.49
C PRO A 100 8.98 -20.74 -5.60
N MET A 101 9.72 -19.87 -6.32
CA MET A 101 9.17 -19.06 -7.42
C MET A 101 8.50 -19.89 -8.52
N ASN A 102 9.01 -21.09 -8.81
CA ASN A 102 8.43 -21.98 -9.82
C ASN A 102 7.11 -22.64 -9.38
N GLU A 103 6.68 -22.42 -8.14
CA GLU A 103 5.40 -22.88 -7.61
C GLU A 103 4.38 -21.73 -7.51
N TRP A 104 4.76 -20.48 -7.79
CA TRP A 104 3.85 -19.34 -7.74
C TRP A 104 2.76 -19.44 -8.81
N SER A 105 1.55 -19.03 -8.45
CA SER A 105 0.40 -19.06 -9.35
C SER A 105 -0.63 -18.01 -8.94
N THR A 106 -1.67 -17.83 -9.76
CA THR A 106 -2.82 -16.97 -9.43
C THR A 106 -3.95 -17.73 -8.73
N GLU A 107 -3.77 -19.04 -8.48
CA GLU A 107 -4.81 -19.84 -7.86
C GLU A 107 -4.83 -19.68 -6.33
N PRO A 108 -6.01 -19.82 -5.70
CA PRO A 108 -6.13 -19.70 -4.25
C PRO A 108 -5.28 -20.72 -3.49
N LEU A 109 -4.79 -20.30 -2.33
CA LEU A 109 -4.09 -21.15 -1.35
C LEU A 109 -4.94 -21.31 -0.09
N GLN A 110 -4.55 -22.27 0.73
CA GLN A 110 -5.05 -22.40 2.10
C GLN A 110 -4.12 -21.64 3.06
N TYR A 111 -4.65 -21.16 4.19
CA TYR A 111 -3.83 -20.45 5.19
C TYR A 111 -2.66 -21.27 5.72
N ASP A 112 -2.84 -22.60 5.82
CA ASP A 112 -1.81 -23.53 6.27
C ASP A 112 -0.75 -23.85 5.19
N GLU A 113 -0.95 -23.40 3.97
CA GLU A 113 0.01 -23.48 2.87
C GLU A 113 0.87 -22.19 2.74
N LEU A 114 0.52 -21.15 3.49
CA LEU A 114 1.24 -19.89 3.54
C LEU A 114 2.28 -19.88 4.66
N ARG A 115 3.36 -19.15 4.46
CA ARG A 115 4.26 -18.81 5.56
C ARG A 115 3.50 -18.05 6.65
N ARG A 116 3.65 -18.46 7.90
CA ARG A 116 2.81 -17.91 8.99
C ARG A 116 2.97 -16.42 9.20
N GLY A 117 4.17 -15.85 8.96
CA GLY A 117 4.40 -14.40 9.04
C GLY A 117 3.54 -13.57 8.09
N VAL A 118 2.86 -14.19 7.12
CA VAL A 118 1.92 -13.50 6.21
C VAL A 118 0.68 -12.99 6.95
N TRP A 119 0.20 -13.73 7.98
CA TRP A 119 -1.06 -13.44 8.69
C TRP A 119 -0.97 -13.52 10.23
N ASP A 120 0.11 -14.05 10.78
CA ASP A 120 0.34 -14.14 12.23
C ASP A 120 1.37 -13.07 12.63
N PRO A 121 1.00 -12.09 13.49
CA PRO A 121 1.89 -10.98 13.82
C PRO A 121 3.15 -11.41 14.61
N LYS A 122 3.09 -12.48 15.38
CA LYS A 122 4.26 -12.99 16.12
C LYS A 122 5.28 -13.63 15.17
N GLU A 123 4.78 -14.40 14.21
CA GLU A 123 5.63 -15.00 13.19
C GLU A 123 6.14 -13.93 12.21
N ARG A 124 5.37 -12.84 11.97
CA ARG A 124 5.85 -11.68 11.21
C ARG A 124 7.06 -11.04 11.89
N LEU A 125 7.01 -10.81 13.18
CA LEU A 125 8.16 -10.26 13.93
C LEU A 125 9.40 -11.17 13.80
N ARG A 126 9.21 -12.48 13.83
CA ARG A 126 10.28 -13.45 13.61
C ARG A 126 10.87 -13.34 12.19
N ASP A 127 10.03 -13.23 11.17
CA ASP A 127 10.46 -13.08 9.78
C ASP A 127 11.23 -11.77 9.56
N MET A 128 10.80 -10.70 10.22
CA MET A 128 11.49 -9.42 10.24
C MET A 128 12.89 -9.55 10.88
N ASP A 129 12.98 -10.23 12.04
CA ASP A 129 14.26 -10.44 12.74
C ASP A 129 15.25 -11.23 11.87
N LEU A 130 14.79 -12.24 11.14
CA LEU A 130 15.62 -13.03 10.22
C LEU A 130 16.27 -12.19 9.12
N ALA A 131 15.64 -11.10 8.70
CA ALA A 131 16.07 -10.26 7.58
C ALA A 131 16.63 -8.89 8.00
N GLY A 132 16.66 -8.56 9.30
CA GLY A 132 17.14 -7.27 9.81
C GLY A 132 16.16 -6.12 9.61
N ILE A 133 14.84 -6.43 9.55
CA ILE A 133 13.77 -5.44 9.47
C ILE A 133 13.37 -5.06 10.90
N ILE A 134 13.58 -3.80 11.26
CA ILE A 134 13.31 -3.31 12.62
C ILE A 134 11.87 -2.89 12.85
N ALA A 135 11.19 -2.40 11.80
CA ALA A 135 9.76 -2.09 11.80
C ALA A 135 9.17 -2.25 10.40
N SER A 136 7.86 -2.48 10.32
CA SER A 136 7.10 -2.74 9.10
C SER A 136 5.78 -1.97 9.12
N VAL A 137 5.46 -1.29 8.03
CA VAL A 137 4.19 -0.60 7.81
C VAL A 137 3.37 -1.43 6.85
N CYS A 138 2.21 -1.94 7.30
CA CYS A 138 1.47 -2.99 6.61
C CYS A 138 0.16 -2.50 5.99
N PHE A 139 0.01 -2.69 4.68
CA PHE A 139 -1.24 -2.53 3.94
C PHE A 139 -2.19 -3.72 4.16
N PRO A 140 -3.51 -3.52 3.95
CA PRO A 140 -4.43 -4.64 3.78
C PRO A 140 -4.06 -5.49 2.57
N SER A 141 -4.55 -6.74 2.52
CA SER A 141 -4.36 -7.59 1.35
C SER A 141 -5.10 -7.08 0.10
N GLY A 142 -4.71 -7.59 -1.06
CA GLY A 142 -5.37 -7.28 -2.31
C GLY A 142 -6.84 -7.71 -2.36
N ILE A 143 -7.27 -8.65 -1.50
CA ILE A 143 -8.68 -9.09 -1.40
C ILE A 143 -9.57 -7.93 -0.94
N TRP A 144 -9.16 -7.22 0.09
CA TRP A 144 -9.89 -6.05 0.61
C TRP A 144 -9.54 -4.77 -0.15
N GLY A 145 -8.50 -4.85 -1.00
CA GLY A 145 -7.93 -3.75 -1.76
C GLY A 145 -7.00 -2.90 -0.92
N PHE A 146 -5.86 -2.53 -1.50
CA PHE A 146 -4.80 -1.78 -0.80
C PHE A 146 -5.25 -0.45 -0.17
N ALA A 147 -6.38 0.08 -0.60
CA ALA A 147 -7.03 1.25 0.02
C ALA A 147 -8.44 0.93 0.57
N GLY A 148 -8.76 -0.34 0.82
CA GLY A 148 -10.05 -0.75 1.35
C GLY A 148 -11.20 -0.65 0.34
N GLN A 149 -10.92 -0.66 -0.97
CA GLN A 149 -11.92 -0.46 -2.02
C GLN A 149 -13.03 -1.52 -1.99
N LYS A 150 -12.76 -2.70 -1.48
CA LYS A 150 -13.74 -3.78 -1.38
C LYS A 150 -14.86 -3.41 -0.43
N PHE A 151 -14.57 -2.82 0.72
CA PHE A 151 -15.59 -2.40 1.68
C PHE A 151 -16.58 -1.41 1.07
N MET A 152 -16.10 -0.42 0.30
CA MET A 152 -16.97 0.55 -0.36
C MET A 152 -17.83 -0.05 -1.48
N ARG A 153 -17.39 -1.19 -2.07
CA ARG A 153 -18.09 -1.86 -3.18
C ARG A 153 -19.13 -2.87 -2.72
N MET A 154 -19.21 -3.14 -1.41
CA MET A 154 -20.26 -4.01 -0.87
C MET A 154 -21.64 -3.44 -1.19
N LYS A 155 -22.59 -4.32 -1.54
CA LYS A 155 -23.95 -3.94 -1.93
C LYS A 155 -24.72 -3.37 -0.75
N ASP A 156 -24.58 -4.01 0.42
CA ASP A 156 -25.07 -3.49 1.70
C ASP A 156 -24.03 -2.51 2.26
N ARG A 157 -24.32 -1.23 2.17
CA ARG A 157 -23.45 -0.14 2.67
C ARG A 157 -23.27 -0.17 4.19
N ASP A 158 -24.29 -0.59 4.93
CA ASP A 158 -24.21 -0.72 6.39
C ASP A 158 -23.25 -1.85 6.77
N LEU A 159 -23.32 -2.98 6.05
CA LEU A 159 -22.41 -4.09 6.22
C LEU A 159 -20.98 -3.67 5.83
N GLY A 160 -20.81 -2.99 4.68
CA GLY A 160 -19.52 -2.49 4.22
C GLY A 160 -18.84 -1.56 5.24
N LEU A 161 -19.59 -0.60 5.79
CA LEU A 161 -19.10 0.30 6.85
C LEU A 161 -18.72 -0.47 8.12
N ALA A 162 -19.55 -1.43 8.54
CA ALA A 162 -19.28 -2.25 9.71
C ALA A 162 -18.03 -3.12 9.52
N CYS A 163 -17.85 -3.70 8.32
CA CYS A 163 -16.66 -4.50 7.97
C CYS A 163 -15.40 -3.64 7.94
N MET A 164 -15.46 -2.43 7.36
CA MET A 164 -14.34 -1.48 7.36
C MET A 164 -13.92 -1.12 8.79
N ARG A 165 -14.87 -0.83 9.67
CA ARG A 165 -14.59 -0.56 11.09
C ARG A 165 -14.00 -1.77 11.81
N ALA A 166 -14.53 -2.97 11.53
CA ALA A 166 -14.00 -4.21 12.07
C ALA A 166 -12.54 -4.45 11.65
N TYR A 167 -12.20 -4.16 10.39
CA TYR A 167 -10.82 -4.18 9.92
C TYR A 167 -9.95 -3.18 10.70
N ASN A 168 -10.37 -1.92 10.80
CA ASN A 168 -9.64 -0.88 11.52
C ASN A 168 -9.45 -1.22 13.01
N ASP A 169 -10.42 -1.86 13.63
CA ASP A 169 -10.31 -2.32 15.01
C ASP A 169 -9.33 -3.50 15.13
N TRP A 170 -9.41 -4.48 14.23
CA TRP A 170 -8.53 -5.64 14.24
C TRP A 170 -7.04 -5.24 14.08
N VAL A 171 -6.72 -4.34 13.13
CA VAL A 171 -5.31 -3.94 12.93
C VAL A 171 -4.73 -3.25 14.15
N VAL A 172 -5.56 -2.54 14.93
CA VAL A 172 -5.13 -1.87 16.16
C VAL A 172 -5.05 -2.86 17.33
N ASP A 173 -6.11 -3.65 17.54
CA ASP A 173 -6.29 -4.44 18.75
C ASP A 173 -5.52 -5.77 18.73
N GLU A 174 -5.16 -6.27 17.54
CA GLU A 174 -4.46 -7.55 17.42
C GLU A 174 -3.12 -7.43 16.69
N TRP A 175 -3.13 -6.94 15.44
CA TRP A 175 -1.92 -6.90 14.63
C TRP A 175 -0.87 -5.98 15.25
N SER A 176 -1.15 -4.69 15.32
CA SER A 176 -0.22 -3.71 15.88
C SER A 176 -0.04 -3.85 17.38
N ALA A 177 -1.06 -4.32 18.13
CA ALA A 177 -0.96 -4.52 19.57
C ALA A 177 0.09 -5.59 19.96
N THR A 178 0.48 -6.48 19.05
CA THR A 178 1.54 -7.48 19.29
C THR A 178 2.90 -6.82 19.55
N ASP A 179 3.26 -5.80 18.79
CA ASP A 179 4.39 -4.89 19.03
C ASP A 179 4.12 -3.53 18.34
N PRO A 180 3.55 -2.56 19.05
CA PRO A 180 3.17 -1.27 18.46
C PRO A 180 4.34 -0.40 17.99
N SER A 181 5.56 -0.74 18.37
CA SER A 181 6.76 -0.04 17.91
C SER A 181 7.29 -0.58 16.60
N ARG A 182 6.93 -1.83 16.25
CA ARG A 182 7.45 -2.53 15.07
C ARG A 182 6.39 -2.86 14.02
N LEU A 183 5.15 -3.14 14.42
CA LEU A 183 4.04 -3.46 13.52
C LEU A 183 3.10 -2.26 13.41
N ILE A 184 3.30 -1.45 12.38
CA ILE A 184 2.48 -0.29 12.06
C ILE A 184 1.50 -0.69 10.96
N SER A 185 0.22 -0.41 11.15
CA SER A 185 -0.80 -0.79 10.16
C SER A 185 -1.54 0.41 9.63
N PHE A 186 -1.97 0.31 8.40
CA PHE A 186 -2.87 1.27 7.79
C PHE A 186 -4.30 1.05 8.26
N GLN A 187 -4.95 2.11 8.70
CA GLN A 187 -6.39 2.15 8.68
C GLN A 187 -6.89 2.38 7.25
N VAL A 188 -8.12 1.97 6.95
CA VAL A 188 -8.79 2.20 5.67
C VAL A 188 -9.93 3.20 5.83
N PRO A 189 -10.15 4.11 4.84
CA PRO A 189 -11.19 5.13 4.93
C PRO A 189 -12.55 4.60 4.46
N TRP A 190 -13.64 5.29 4.86
CA TRP A 190 -14.96 5.08 4.30
C TRP A 190 -15.25 6.07 3.16
N TYR A 191 -15.15 5.60 1.92
CA TYR A 191 -15.23 6.48 0.74
C TYR A 191 -16.60 7.11 0.49
N HIS A 192 -17.70 6.54 1.00
CA HIS A 192 -19.04 7.06 0.75
C HIS A 192 -19.44 8.26 1.60
N ASP A 193 -18.67 8.58 2.63
CA ASP A 193 -18.94 9.72 3.53
C ASP A 193 -17.62 10.19 4.17
N MET A 194 -17.17 11.38 3.78
CA MET A 194 -15.89 11.92 4.26
C MET A 194 -15.95 12.46 5.70
N GLU A 195 -17.12 12.76 6.23
CA GLU A 195 -17.28 13.08 7.66
C GLU A 195 -17.07 11.81 8.52
N ILE A 196 -17.62 10.68 8.07
CA ILE A 196 -17.36 9.38 8.71
C ILE A 196 -15.87 9.02 8.59
N ALA A 197 -15.27 9.22 7.42
CA ALA A 197 -13.85 8.95 7.21
C ALA A 197 -12.97 9.83 8.12
N ALA A 198 -13.31 11.11 8.29
CA ALA A 198 -12.62 12.02 9.20
C ALA A 198 -12.73 11.55 10.66
N GLN A 199 -13.95 11.21 11.12
CA GLN A 199 -14.17 10.68 12.47
C GLN A 199 -13.38 9.38 12.73
N GLU A 200 -13.26 8.49 11.74
CA GLU A 200 -12.46 7.28 11.86
C GLU A 200 -10.96 7.60 11.95
N VAL A 201 -10.45 8.58 11.17
CA VAL A 201 -9.07 9.05 11.29
C VAL A 201 -8.79 9.59 12.70
N GLU A 202 -9.66 10.45 13.22
CA GLU A 202 -9.52 11.03 14.56
C GLU A 202 -9.59 9.95 15.64
N ARG A 203 -10.58 9.04 15.56
CA ARG A 203 -10.75 7.93 16.49
C ARG A 203 -9.49 7.05 16.55
N ASN A 204 -8.97 6.68 15.40
CA ASN A 204 -7.83 5.78 15.33
C ASN A 204 -6.50 6.50 15.64
N ALA A 205 -6.37 7.77 15.31
CA ALA A 205 -5.20 8.57 15.73
C ALA A 205 -5.12 8.66 17.27
N ALA A 206 -6.26 8.81 17.97
CA ALA A 206 -6.31 8.77 19.44
C ALA A 206 -5.91 7.40 20.02
N ARG A 207 -6.00 6.31 19.23
CA ARG A 207 -5.55 4.95 19.58
C ARG A 207 -4.11 4.66 19.14
N GLY A 208 -3.40 5.65 18.58
CA GLY A 208 -2.00 5.55 18.18
C GLY A 208 -1.77 5.18 16.72
N VAL A 209 -2.80 5.05 15.88
CA VAL A 209 -2.65 4.84 14.43
C VAL A 209 -2.02 6.07 13.81
N LYS A 210 -1.02 5.87 12.94
CA LYS A 210 -0.15 6.93 12.42
C LYS A 210 -0.37 7.19 10.94
N CYS A 211 -1.06 6.29 10.25
CA CYS A 211 -1.20 6.32 8.81
C CYS A 211 -2.55 5.76 8.34
N VAL A 212 -2.93 6.18 7.15
CA VAL A 212 -4.12 5.72 6.45
C VAL A 212 -3.74 5.43 5.00
N THR A 213 -4.25 4.33 4.45
CA THR A 213 -4.16 4.11 3.02
C THR A 213 -5.28 4.82 2.29
N PHE A 214 -5.02 5.25 1.05
CA PHE A 214 -6.01 5.95 0.22
C PHE A 214 -5.80 5.62 -1.26
N SER A 215 -6.84 5.79 -2.08
CA SER A 215 -6.72 5.57 -3.53
C SER A 215 -5.82 6.62 -4.18
N GLU A 216 -4.85 6.17 -4.97
CA GLU A 216 -3.98 7.05 -5.75
C GLU A 216 -4.77 7.91 -6.75
N ASN A 217 -5.90 7.39 -7.26
CA ASN A 217 -6.84 8.11 -8.11
C ASN A 217 -8.29 7.69 -7.80
N PRO A 218 -9.00 8.40 -6.91
CA PRO A 218 -10.34 8.03 -6.49
C PRO A 218 -11.39 8.08 -7.61
N GLU A 219 -11.20 8.88 -8.66
CA GLU A 219 -12.12 8.90 -9.79
C GLU A 219 -12.19 7.54 -10.51
N LYS A 220 -11.06 6.82 -10.60
CA LYS A 220 -11.01 5.50 -11.21
C LYS A 220 -11.77 4.42 -10.43
N ILE A 221 -12.04 4.63 -9.16
CA ILE A 221 -12.88 3.75 -8.34
C ILE A 221 -14.33 4.24 -8.23
N GLY A 222 -14.73 5.21 -9.06
CA GLY A 222 -16.10 5.72 -9.13
C GLY A 222 -16.45 6.81 -8.12
N MET A 223 -15.43 7.40 -7.48
CA MET A 223 -15.59 8.51 -6.55
C MET A 223 -15.34 9.86 -7.23
N PRO A 224 -15.65 11.00 -6.60
CA PRO A 224 -15.29 12.31 -7.13
C PRO A 224 -13.78 12.43 -7.39
N SER A 225 -13.41 13.24 -8.39
CA SER A 225 -11.98 13.53 -8.64
C SER A 225 -11.34 14.28 -7.45
N LEU A 226 -10.02 14.30 -7.40
CA LEU A 226 -9.26 15.02 -6.37
C LEU A 226 -9.50 16.53 -6.36
N TYR A 227 -10.03 17.08 -7.45
CA TYR A 227 -10.38 18.50 -7.57
C TYR A 227 -11.71 18.87 -6.86
N SER A 228 -12.43 17.87 -6.35
CA SER A 228 -13.67 18.07 -5.60
C SER A 228 -13.43 18.42 -4.14
N ASN A 229 -14.21 19.34 -3.59
CA ASN A 229 -14.21 19.64 -2.15
C ASN A 229 -14.78 18.50 -1.30
N TYR A 230 -15.29 17.44 -1.92
CA TYR A 230 -15.78 16.23 -1.23
C TYR A 230 -14.78 15.67 -0.22
N TRP A 231 -13.50 15.78 -0.51
CA TRP A 231 -12.40 15.19 0.26
C TRP A 231 -11.93 16.04 1.46
N GLU A 232 -12.36 17.28 1.56
CA GLU A 232 -11.84 18.23 2.56
C GLU A 232 -11.94 17.77 4.02
N PRO A 233 -13.05 17.18 4.50
CA PRO A 233 -13.12 16.73 5.90
C PRO A 233 -12.03 15.68 6.21
N PHE A 234 -11.83 14.72 5.31
CA PHE A 234 -10.82 13.68 5.47
C PHE A 234 -9.38 14.25 5.46
N PHE A 235 -9.05 15.11 4.49
CA PHE A 235 -7.71 15.71 4.42
C PHE A 235 -7.42 16.60 5.63
N ARG A 236 -8.41 17.33 6.10
CA ARG A 236 -8.30 18.14 7.31
C ARG A 236 -8.01 17.27 8.54
N ALA A 237 -8.76 16.20 8.74
CA ALA A 237 -8.54 15.27 9.83
C ALA A 237 -7.13 14.63 9.78
N CYS A 238 -6.66 14.24 8.58
CA CYS A 238 -5.30 13.74 8.40
C CYS A 238 -4.24 14.79 8.74
N GLU A 239 -4.43 16.05 8.33
CA GLU A 239 -3.51 17.14 8.65
C GLU A 239 -3.45 17.44 10.15
N GLU A 240 -4.61 17.56 10.80
CA GLU A 240 -4.74 17.93 12.23
C GLU A 240 -4.20 16.84 13.15
N THR A 241 -4.42 15.57 12.81
CA THR A 241 -3.89 14.42 13.58
C THR A 241 -2.44 14.08 13.22
N GLY A 242 -1.93 14.62 12.11
CA GLY A 242 -0.63 14.25 11.55
C GLY A 242 -0.62 12.83 11.00
N THR A 243 -1.78 12.31 10.60
CA THR A 243 -1.92 11.00 9.94
C THR A 243 -1.31 11.05 8.54
N VAL A 244 -0.39 10.14 8.26
CA VAL A 244 0.27 10.03 6.94
C VAL A 244 -0.66 9.34 5.96
N ILE A 245 -0.85 9.93 4.78
CA ILE A 245 -1.63 9.31 3.69
C ILE A 245 -0.68 8.51 2.81
N ASN A 246 -0.98 7.23 2.62
CA ASN A 246 -0.21 6.35 1.76
C ASN A 246 -1.02 5.92 0.55
N LEU A 247 -0.41 6.04 -0.62
CA LEU A 247 -0.97 5.75 -1.92
C LEU A 247 -0.18 4.59 -2.53
N HIS A 248 -0.82 3.43 -2.67
CA HIS A 248 -0.16 2.25 -3.23
C HIS A 248 -0.51 2.10 -4.72
N VAL A 249 0.44 1.67 -5.54
CA VAL A 249 0.17 1.29 -6.93
C VAL A 249 -0.95 0.24 -6.97
N GLY A 250 -1.95 0.45 -7.81
CA GLY A 250 -3.14 -0.42 -7.88
C GLY A 250 -4.25 -0.09 -6.89
N SER A 251 -4.06 0.85 -5.95
CA SER A 251 -5.13 1.29 -5.02
C SER A 251 -6.30 2.00 -5.72
N SER A 252 -6.13 2.37 -6.98
CA SER A 252 -7.21 2.82 -7.88
C SER A 252 -7.90 1.67 -8.62
N SER A 253 -7.55 0.40 -8.32
CA SER A 253 -8.03 -0.80 -9.03
C SER A 253 -7.69 -0.82 -10.52
N GLN A 254 -6.72 -0.03 -10.94
CA GLN A 254 -6.21 0.04 -12.30
C GLN A 254 -4.70 0.23 -12.28
N ILE A 255 -4.00 -0.46 -13.16
CA ILE A 255 -2.56 -0.31 -13.42
C ILE A 255 -2.39 0.22 -14.84
N SER A 256 -1.42 1.11 -15.04
CA SER A 256 -1.12 1.69 -16.36
C SER A 256 -0.75 0.62 -17.37
N LYS A 257 -1.42 0.66 -18.51
CA LYS A 257 -1.18 -0.26 -19.63
C LYS A 257 -1.04 0.55 -20.92
N PRO A 258 0.01 0.33 -21.72
CA PRO A 258 0.22 1.13 -22.94
C PRO A 258 -0.89 0.98 -23.96
N SER A 259 -1.40 -0.24 -24.12
CA SER A 259 -2.53 -0.56 -24.99
C SER A 259 -3.31 -1.75 -24.43
N LYS A 260 -4.52 -1.95 -24.96
CA LYS A 260 -5.42 -3.02 -24.52
C LYS A 260 -4.79 -4.42 -24.67
N ASP A 261 -3.95 -4.58 -25.70
CA ASP A 261 -3.32 -5.87 -26.07
C ASP A 261 -1.88 -5.97 -25.56
N SER A 262 -1.40 -5.01 -24.74
CA SER A 262 -0.07 -5.08 -24.17
C SER A 262 0.05 -6.29 -23.23
N PRO A 263 1.18 -7.00 -23.21
CA PRO A 263 1.41 -8.09 -22.27
C PRO A 263 1.53 -7.55 -20.83
N GLU A 264 1.35 -8.42 -19.84
CA GLU A 264 1.37 -8.05 -18.41
C GLU A 264 2.72 -7.44 -18.00
N GLU A 265 3.83 -7.91 -18.55
CA GLU A 265 5.18 -7.38 -18.28
C GLU A 265 5.30 -5.88 -18.61
N ALA A 266 4.53 -5.40 -19.58
CA ALA A 266 4.51 -3.98 -19.89
C ALA A 266 3.88 -3.15 -18.76
N SER A 267 2.88 -3.69 -18.08
CA SER A 267 2.26 -3.03 -16.92
C SER A 267 3.21 -3.05 -15.71
N LEU A 268 3.90 -4.17 -15.47
CA LEU A 268 4.88 -4.28 -14.39
C LEU A 268 6.04 -3.28 -14.61
N ALA A 269 6.54 -3.14 -15.84
CA ALA A 269 7.57 -2.17 -16.19
C ALA A 269 7.13 -0.71 -16.02
N LEU A 270 5.82 -0.45 -15.94
CA LEU A 270 5.21 0.88 -15.82
C LEU A 270 4.69 1.20 -14.40
N PHE A 271 5.02 0.41 -13.39
CA PHE A 271 4.55 0.68 -12.01
C PHE A 271 4.86 2.11 -11.58
N GLY A 272 6.08 2.57 -11.75
CA GLY A 272 6.46 3.96 -11.45
C GLY A 272 5.66 5.02 -12.22
N ALA A 273 5.11 4.68 -13.39
CA ALA A 273 4.28 5.62 -14.14
C ALA A 273 2.93 5.88 -13.46
N ASN A 274 2.36 4.91 -12.72
CA ASN A 274 1.14 5.14 -11.93
C ASN A 274 1.39 6.21 -10.88
N SER A 275 2.45 6.07 -10.09
CA SER A 275 2.81 7.02 -9.04
C SER A 275 3.22 8.38 -9.60
N MET A 276 3.89 8.41 -10.75
CA MET A 276 4.20 9.65 -11.46
C MET A 276 2.91 10.41 -11.86
N LEU A 277 1.92 9.72 -12.45
CA LEU A 277 0.64 10.32 -12.82
C LEU A 277 -0.14 10.77 -11.58
N ALA A 278 -0.23 9.93 -10.57
CA ALA A 278 -0.93 10.24 -9.33
C ALA A 278 -0.30 11.44 -8.62
N SER A 279 1.04 11.49 -8.53
CA SER A 279 1.74 12.59 -7.83
C SER A 279 1.49 13.95 -8.50
N ILE A 280 1.39 13.99 -9.82
CA ILE A 280 1.06 15.20 -10.57
C ILE A 280 -0.41 15.59 -10.35
N ASP A 281 -1.32 14.64 -10.36
CA ASP A 281 -2.74 14.90 -10.13
C ASP A 281 -2.99 15.46 -8.71
N TRP A 282 -2.40 14.83 -7.68
CA TRP A 282 -2.45 15.31 -6.30
C TRP A 282 -1.83 16.71 -6.12
N LEU A 283 -0.73 16.98 -6.81
CA LEU A 283 -0.06 18.29 -6.77
C LEU A 283 -0.96 19.38 -7.36
N TYR A 284 -1.45 19.16 -8.59
CA TYR A 284 -2.25 20.16 -9.31
C TYR A 284 -3.71 20.24 -8.88
N ALA A 285 -4.22 19.25 -8.15
CA ALA A 285 -5.45 19.40 -7.37
C ALA A 285 -5.26 20.32 -6.15
N GLN A 286 -4.03 20.80 -5.91
CA GLN A 286 -3.64 21.76 -4.87
C GLN A 286 -3.98 21.27 -3.44
N ILE A 287 -4.12 19.95 -3.23
CA ILE A 287 -4.37 19.38 -1.93
C ILE A 287 -3.26 19.76 -0.94
N PRO A 288 -1.95 19.59 -1.26
CA PRO A 288 -0.87 19.97 -0.35
C PRO A 288 -0.69 21.50 -0.22
N VAL A 289 -1.34 22.31 -1.06
CA VAL A 289 -1.39 23.78 -0.91
C VAL A 289 -2.44 24.16 0.13
N ARG A 290 -3.63 23.57 0.04
CA ARG A 290 -4.75 23.79 0.98
C ARG A 290 -4.47 23.18 2.36
N PHE A 291 -3.74 22.07 2.39
CA PHE A 291 -3.35 21.32 3.58
C PHE A 291 -1.82 21.17 3.63
N PRO A 292 -1.08 22.22 4.00
CA PRO A 292 0.39 22.27 3.82
C PRO A 292 1.17 21.33 4.75
N LYS A 293 0.57 20.81 5.82
CA LYS A 293 1.20 19.86 6.74
C LYS A 293 0.93 18.40 6.38
N LEU A 294 0.08 18.11 5.38
CA LEU A 294 -0.16 16.76 4.92
C LEU A 294 1.15 16.10 4.46
N LYS A 295 1.28 14.84 4.80
CA LYS A 295 2.37 13.96 4.40
C LYS A 295 1.79 12.86 3.52
N ILE A 296 2.28 12.76 2.30
CA ILE A 296 1.75 11.86 1.28
C ILE A 296 2.88 10.95 0.81
N VAL A 297 2.69 9.65 0.92
CA VAL A 297 3.66 8.62 0.53
C VAL A 297 3.12 7.86 -0.67
N TYR A 298 3.97 7.62 -1.63
CA TYR A 298 3.71 6.74 -2.77
C TYR A 298 4.47 5.45 -2.57
N SER A 299 3.73 4.37 -2.34
CA SER A 299 4.24 3.03 -2.10
C SER A 299 4.32 2.24 -3.40
N GLU A 300 5.33 1.36 -3.50
CA GLU A 300 5.67 0.59 -4.71
C GLU A 300 5.92 1.50 -5.93
N SER A 301 6.33 2.73 -5.64
CA SER A 301 6.42 3.79 -6.65
C SER A 301 7.68 3.71 -7.49
N GLY A 302 8.75 3.19 -6.93
CA GLY A 302 10.09 3.47 -7.40
C GLY A 302 10.45 4.97 -7.33
N ILE A 303 11.72 5.26 -7.55
CA ILE A 303 12.26 6.64 -7.53
C ILE A 303 12.92 7.04 -8.85
N GLY A 304 12.96 6.14 -9.82
CA GLY A 304 13.66 6.33 -11.09
C GLY A 304 13.09 7.43 -11.96
N PHE A 305 11.80 7.76 -11.84
CA PHE A 305 11.15 8.84 -12.61
C PHE A 305 11.34 10.24 -11.99
N LEU A 306 11.72 10.31 -10.72
CA LEU A 306 11.76 11.59 -9.97
C LEU A 306 12.71 12.64 -10.58
N PRO A 307 13.95 12.32 -11.02
CA PRO A 307 14.81 13.32 -11.64
C PRO A 307 14.15 13.99 -12.83
N MET A 308 13.59 13.21 -13.75
CA MET A 308 12.88 13.73 -14.92
C MET A 308 11.68 14.59 -14.53
N LEU A 309 10.91 14.16 -13.54
CA LEU A 309 9.71 14.88 -13.11
C LEU A 309 10.05 16.20 -12.42
N LEU A 310 11.07 16.24 -11.57
CA LEU A 310 11.54 17.44 -10.90
C LEU A 310 12.06 18.47 -11.89
N ASP A 311 12.91 18.06 -12.85
CA ASP A 311 13.37 18.93 -13.94
C ASP A 311 12.19 19.50 -14.73
N ARG A 312 11.16 18.67 -15.00
CA ARG A 312 10.00 19.13 -15.75
C ARG A 312 9.13 20.10 -14.98
N LEU A 313 8.96 19.91 -13.68
CA LEU A 313 8.23 20.83 -12.81
C LEU A 313 8.94 22.18 -12.72
N GLU A 314 10.27 22.20 -12.61
CA GLU A 314 11.07 23.45 -12.64
C GLU A 314 10.97 24.14 -14.00
N HIS A 315 11.08 23.40 -15.09
CA HIS A 315 11.00 23.95 -16.44
C HIS A 315 9.63 24.58 -16.76
N ILE A 316 8.53 23.95 -16.35
CA ILE A 316 7.17 24.47 -16.59
C ILE A 316 6.97 25.83 -15.93
N GLN A 317 7.64 26.14 -14.83
CA GLN A 317 7.52 27.43 -14.18
C GLN A 317 8.01 28.59 -15.07
N MET A 318 8.98 28.33 -15.94
CA MET A 318 9.48 29.35 -16.89
C MET A 318 8.40 29.84 -17.85
N TYR A 319 7.36 29.00 -18.12
CA TYR A 319 6.25 29.38 -18.99
C TYR A 319 5.19 30.24 -18.31
N ARG A 320 5.23 30.40 -16.98
CA ARG A 320 4.24 31.21 -16.22
C ARG A 320 4.27 32.70 -16.60
N GLU A 321 5.41 33.18 -17.10
CA GLU A 321 5.56 34.56 -17.59
C GLU A 321 4.97 34.76 -18.97
N TYR A 322 4.67 33.66 -19.69
CA TYR A 322 4.06 33.70 -21.01
C TYR A 322 2.56 33.51 -20.88
N GLU A 323 1.75 34.51 -21.18
CA GLU A 323 0.27 34.47 -21.10
C GLU A 323 -0.38 33.45 -22.06
N LEU A 324 0.41 32.64 -22.76
CA LEU A 324 -0.05 31.63 -23.74
C LEU A 324 -0.78 30.44 -23.13
N LEU A 325 -0.59 30.16 -21.84
CA LEU A 325 -1.22 29.04 -21.16
C LEU A 325 -1.94 29.53 -19.91
N GLN A 326 -3.20 29.11 -19.74
CA GLN A 326 -3.93 29.34 -18.51
C GLN A 326 -3.46 28.32 -17.46
N PHE A 327 -2.52 28.76 -16.61
CA PHE A 327 -2.06 27.92 -15.49
C PHE A 327 -3.03 28.03 -14.31
N SER A 328 -3.44 26.89 -13.78
CA SER A 328 -4.26 26.81 -12.56
C SER A 328 -3.50 27.21 -11.29
N TRP A 329 -2.17 27.07 -11.32
CA TRP A 329 -1.31 27.44 -10.19
C TRP A 329 -0.99 28.92 -10.22
N THR A 330 -1.65 29.70 -9.36
CA THR A 330 -1.59 31.16 -9.37
C THR A 330 -0.60 31.76 -8.37
N ASP A 331 -0.17 30.98 -7.36
CA ASP A 331 0.78 31.45 -6.36
C ASP A 331 2.16 31.66 -7.02
N LYS A 332 2.69 32.88 -6.93
CA LYS A 332 3.99 33.25 -7.53
C LYS A 332 5.16 32.98 -6.57
N GLU A 333 4.90 32.93 -5.28
CA GLU A 333 5.93 32.74 -4.26
C GLU A 333 6.14 31.28 -3.92
N LEU A 334 5.09 30.46 -4.04
CA LEU A 334 5.12 29.02 -3.78
C LEU A 334 5.15 28.23 -5.09
N ALA A 335 6.30 27.67 -5.42
CA ALA A 335 6.43 26.88 -6.64
C ALA A 335 5.87 25.45 -6.49
N PRO A 336 5.29 24.87 -7.57
CA PRO A 336 4.85 23.47 -7.55
C PRO A 336 5.92 22.48 -7.09
N VAL A 337 7.17 22.67 -7.53
CA VAL A 337 8.31 21.82 -7.14
C VAL A 337 8.62 21.89 -5.65
N ASP A 338 8.46 23.07 -5.01
CA ASP A 338 8.68 23.22 -3.57
C ASP A 338 7.62 22.50 -2.76
N VAL A 339 6.35 22.57 -3.21
CA VAL A 339 5.25 21.81 -2.61
C VAL A 339 5.46 20.32 -2.80
N PHE A 340 5.88 19.90 -3.99
CA PHE A 340 6.21 18.50 -4.28
C PHE A 340 7.29 18.00 -3.31
N ARG A 341 8.41 18.71 -3.21
CA ARG A 341 9.50 18.36 -2.29
C ARG A 341 9.11 18.45 -0.81
N ARG A 342 8.13 19.28 -0.44
CA ARG A 342 7.69 19.44 0.95
C ARG A 342 6.79 18.31 1.42
N ASN A 343 5.85 17.85 0.58
CA ASN A 343 4.72 17.03 0.99
C ASN A 343 4.78 15.58 0.53
N PHE A 344 5.64 15.22 -0.45
CA PHE A 344 5.63 13.90 -1.07
C PHE A 344 6.87 13.10 -0.70
N TRP A 345 6.68 11.80 -0.41
CA TRP A 345 7.69 10.78 -0.21
C TRP A 345 7.42 9.62 -1.16
N PHE A 346 8.49 8.93 -1.55
CA PHE A 346 8.44 7.83 -2.49
C PHE A 346 9.22 6.64 -1.95
N SER A 347 8.66 5.45 -2.04
CA SER A 347 9.34 4.25 -1.61
C SER A 347 9.86 3.43 -2.79
N THR A 348 10.84 2.62 -2.50
CA THR A 348 11.48 1.72 -3.47
C THR A 348 12.08 0.52 -2.79
N PHE A 349 12.01 -0.64 -3.46
CA PHE A 349 12.75 -1.85 -3.10
C PHE A 349 13.96 -2.08 -4.01
N TRP A 350 13.94 -1.54 -5.26
CA TRP A 350 15.02 -1.77 -6.23
C TRP A 350 15.12 -0.67 -7.29
N ASP A 351 16.01 0.31 -7.05
CA ASP A 351 16.30 1.39 -8.01
C ASP A 351 17.80 1.76 -8.02
N PRO A 352 18.72 0.84 -8.30
CA PRO A 352 20.17 1.09 -8.17
C PRO A 352 20.68 2.26 -9.03
N ILE A 353 20.07 2.51 -10.19
CA ILE A 353 20.45 3.66 -11.04
C ILE A 353 20.02 4.97 -10.40
N ALA A 354 18.80 5.02 -9.84
CA ALA A 354 18.28 6.24 -9.21
C ALA A 354 19.04 6.59 -7.93
N PHE A 355 19.52 5.62 -7.18
CA PHE A 355 20.41 5.86 -6.04
C PHE A 355 21.73 6.53 -6.44
N GLY A 356 22.19 6.36 -7.68
CA GLY A 356 23.35 7.09 -8.21
C GLY A 356 23.17 8.61 -8.33
N VAL A 357 21.92 9.08 -8.30
CA VAL A 357 21.54 10.50 -8.38
C VAL A 357 20.66 10.94 -7.19
N ILE A 358 20.73 10.23 -6.08
CA ILE A 358 19.85 10.41 -4.91
C ILE A 358 19.89 11.84 -4.33
N GLU A 359 21.01 12.53 -4.41
CA GLU A 359 21.14 13.92 -3.94
C GLU A 359 20.28 14.88 -4.77
N SER A 360 20.16 14.65 -6.07
CA SER A 360 19.28 15.44 -6.96
C SER A 360 17.79 15.17 -6.69
N ILE A 361 17.46 13.93 -6.33
CA ILE A 361 16.10 13.54 -5.93
C ILE A 361 15.74 14.18 -4.58
N GLY A 362 16.68 14.21 -3.65
CA GLY A 362 16.50 14.60 -2.26
C GLY A 362 16.32 13.36 -1.36
N ALA A 363 17.43 12.84 -0.84
CA ALA A 363 17.48 11.61 -0.05
C ALA A 363 16.47 11.57 1.10
N GLN A 364 16.11 12.73 1.68
CA GLN A 364 15.14 12.86 2.78
C GLN A 364 13.68 12.55 2.36
N ARG A 365 13.42 12.33 1.08
CA ARG A 365 12.09 12.01 0.54
C ARG A 365 12.00 10.58 0.01
N VAL A 366 13.07 9.82 0.14
CA VAL A 366 13.15 8.43 -0.29
C VAL A 366 13.02 7.52 0.92
N LEU A 367 12.19 6.51 0.78
CA LEU A 367 11.90 5.49 1.78
C LEU A 367 12.26 4.11 1.21
N LEU A 368 12.63 3.17 2.07
CA LEU A 368 12.87 1.80 1.67
C LEU A 368 11.63 0.94 1.98
N GLU A 369 11.34 0.01 1.10
CA GLU A 369 10.29 -0.99 1.27
C GLU A 369 10.83 -2.39 1.03
N VAL A 370 10.15 -3.38 1.58
CA VAL A 370 10.48 -4.79 1.42
C VAL A 370 9.42 -5.52 0.62
N ASP A 371 8.18 -5.03 0.66
CA ASP A 371 7.01 -5.58 0.00
C ASP A 371 6.70 -7.03 0.43
N TYR A 372 6.96 -7.36 1.71
CA TYR A 372 6.62 -8.68 2.22
C TYR A 372 5.08 -8.81 2.36
N PRO A 373 4.43 -9.87 1.89
CA PRO A 373 4.98 -11.13 1.34
C PRO A 373 4.77 -11.31 -0.17
N HIS A 374 4.69 -10.24 -0.95
CA HIS A 374 4.40 -10.28 -2.37
C HIS A 374 5.54 -10.91 -3.21
N PRO A 375 5.31 -11.19 -4.52
CA PRO A 375 6.35 -11.72 -5.43
C PRO A 375 7.55 -10.79 -5.61
N ASP A 376 7.33 -9.48 -5.57
CA ASP A 376 8.40 -8.47 -5.73
C ASP A 376 9.21 -8.25 -4.46
N SER A 377 8.80 -8.90 -3.35
CA SER A 377 9.49 -8.79 -2.07
C SER A 377 10.99 -9.09 -2.16
N ILE A 378 11.78 -8.24 -1.54
CA ILE A 378 13.21 -8.48 -1.36
C ILE A 378 13.53 -9.39 -0.17
N TRP A 379 12.53 -9.83 0.59
CA TRP A 379 12.71 -10.83 1.63
C TRP A 379 12.96 -12.22 1.00
N PRO A 380 13.87 -13.06 1.51
CA PRO A 380 14.66 -12.86 2.73
C PRO A 380 16.01 -12.14 2.55
N ASP A 381 16.42 -11.80 1.31
CA ASP A 381 17.73 -11.22 0.98
C ASP A 381 17.75 -9.68 1.15
N VAL A 382 17.07 -9.15 2.17
CA VAL A 382 16.98 -7.70 2.42
C VAL A 382 18.36 -7.05 2.52
N GLN A 383 19.26 -7.65 3.30
CA GLN A 383 20.60 -7.11 3.53
C GLN A 383 21.44 -7.10 2.24
N GLY A 384 21.40 -8.18 1.47
CA GLY A 384 22.10 -8.27 0.18
C GLY A 384 21.52 -7.30 -0.86
N ARG A 385 20.20 -7.10 -0.88
CA ARG A 385 19.56 -6.13 -1.76
C ARG A 385 19.95 -4.69 -1.39
N CYS A 386 19.93 -4.36 -0.10
CA CYS A 386 20.42 -3.07 0.38
C CYS A 386 21.89 -2.86 0.00
N ASP A 387 22.75 -3.85 0.23
CA ASP A 387 24.18 -3.71 -0.07
C ASP A 387 24.45 -3.43 -1.55
N ARG A 388 23.76 -4.13 -2.45
CA ARG A 388 23.92 -3.96 -3.90
C ARG A 388 23.56 -2.57 -4.40
N GLN A 389 22.62 -1.87 -3.76
CA GLN A 389 22.16 -0.55 -4.25
C GLN A 389 22.62 0.63 -3.39
N LEU A 390 22.98 0.42 -2.13
CA LEU A 390 23.28 1.50 -1.18
C LEU A 390 24.75 1.60 -0.79
N SER A 391 25.57 0.55 -0.97
CA SER A 391 26.95 0.50 -0.44
C SER A 391 27.87 1.60 -0.96
N GLY A 392 27.55 2.24 -2.08
CA GLY A 392 28.29 3.39 -2.63
C GLY A 392 27.92 4.75 -2.03
N LEU A 393 26.89 4.80 -1.18
CA LEU A 393 26.38 6.04 -0.60
C LEU A 393 27.03 6.36 0.74
N SER A 394 26.96 7.63 1.15
CA SER A 394 27.43 8.02 2.49
C SER A 394 26.50 7.46 3.57
N LYS A 395 27.09 7.15 4.75
CA LYS A 395 26.31 6.61 5.88
C LYS A 395 25.08 7.45 6.25
N PRO A 396 25.13 8.81 6.30
CA PRO A 396 23.92 9.60 6.57
C PRO A 396 22.79 9.39 5.56
N ILE A 397 23.12 9.21 4.27
CA ILE A 397 22.12 8.92 3.24
C ILE A 397 21.56 7.52 3.42
N ILE A 398 22.43 6.53 3.68
CA ILE A 398 21.99 5.15 3.94
C ILE A 398 21.04 5.11 5.14
N ASP A 399 21.44 5.69 6.27
CA ASP A 399 20.62 5.72 7.48
C ASP A 399 19.28 6.45 7.26
N ALA A 400 19.30 7.55 6.51
CA ALA A 400 18.08 8.29 6.17
C ALA A 400 17.11 7.42 5.37
N VAL A 401 17.57 6.77 4.30
CA VAL A 401 16.73 5.99 3.38
C VAL A 401 16.25 4.69 4.04
N THR A 402 17.12 3.99 4.76
CA THR A 402 16.79 2.66 5.30
C THR A 402 15.84 2.72 6.51
N HIS A 403 15.92 3.77 7.33
CA HIS A 403 15.07 3.88 8.51
C HIS A 403 14.77 5.30 8.99
N GLY A 404 15.70 6.26 8.86
CA GLY A 404 15.56 7.56 9.48
C GLY A 404 14.37 8.37 8.96
N ASN A 405 14.17 8.41 7.63
CA ASN A 405 13.04 9.10 7.01
C ASN A 405 11.70 8.49 7.43
N ALA A 406 11.61 7.15 7.41
CA ALA A 406 10.41 6.44 7.83
C ALA A 406 10.13 6.65 9.33
N ALA A 407 11.18 6.60 10.16
CA ALA A 407 11.07 6.87 11.59
C ALA A 407 10.47 8.25 11.88
N ALA A 408 10.98 9.28 11.23
CA ALA A 408 10.48 10.66 11.36
C ALA A 408 9.04 10.80 10.84
N LEU A 409 8.73 10.16 9.72
CA LEU A 409 7.43 10.24 9.06
C LEU A 409 6.34 9.54 9.88
N PHE A 410 6.57 8.30 10.28
CA PHE A 410 5.62 7.46 11.00
C PHE A 410 5.81 7.48 12.53
N ARG A 411 6.70 8.32 13.05
CA ARG A 411 6.98 8.47 14.49
C ARG A 411 7.35 7.13 15.15
N ILE A 412 8.26 6.36 14.50
CA ILE A 412 8.76 5.08 14.99
C ILE A 412 9.97 5.33 15.90
N PRO A 413 10.02 4.79 17.13
CA PRO A 413 11.12 5.01 18.06
C PRO A 413 12.34 4.11 17.73
N VAL A 414 12.95 4.33 16.55
CA VAL A 414 14.02 3.45 16.01
C VAL A 414 15.25 3.38 16.90
N GLU A 415 15.53 4.41 17.70
CA GLU A 415 16.61 4.43 18.68
C GLU A 415 16.47 3.34 19.75
N ASN A 416 15.27 2.87 20.01
CA ASN A 416 14.99 1.77 20.92
C ASN A 416 15.04 0.39 20.23
N LEU A 417 15.00 0.36 18.90
CA LEU A 417 14.95 -0.85 18.07
C LEU A 417 16.33 -1.23 17.52
N ILE A 418 17.19 -0.24 17.30
CA ILE A 418 18.59 -0.45 16.87
C ILE A 418 19.42 -0.80 18.10
N ARG A 419 19.88 -2.07 18.16
CA ARG A 419 20.73 -2.58 19.24
C ARG A 419 22.14 -2.85 18.74
#